data_91f8d9e69830244fe3c024048fe85b63
#
_entry.id   91f8d9e69830244fe3c024048fe85b63
#
_cell.length_a   1.000
_cell.length_b   1.000
_cell.length_c   1.000
_cell.angle_alpha   90.00
_cell.angle_beta   90.00
_cell.angle_gamma   90.00
#
_symmetry.space_group_name_H-M   'P 1'
#
loop_
_entity.id
_entity.type
_entity.pdbx_description
1 polymer ?
#
loop_
_entity_poly.entity_id
_entity_poly.type
_entity_poly.pdbx_seq_one_letter_code
_entity_poly.pdbx_strand_id
1 'polypeptide(L)'
;MSNIFSQTTSPAFKRQAVDEYFIQPMFMAEDIRGLITVRTDIKGTETLNRIGRPSMLTKPKVSPGFTPAGGFNLTYTDITVKPMALEFEQNARAFWGAIVEQLLASGYREDDVEQMKSPDVWNKVMLPLIAQAGQDDLIRQMFFGNPHAETMVAGVPTGTADDNYSGYTGFMTHFHNDLIAATIPAAQHVAIASGTTQYKQESIETLTYGATTTKIGITINNVLYEQAYASSAAATMTAWLNTHKATIEARAGINGVIVTNPSSAAIKIVSRVKGGVFTHSAEATGGGSFAETGVVAAVKSGALADNETDKTLESMLDAVTPEMHEHDLTFMLTATMWRNLIHTLKDRQTILGDAVMKNGLKVPTYEGFPIIVRPDWDKWISVAQGGVKPHRALLTTSKNLLFATDGTSDSEMIETWYNQEAQMRRYRVQYKAQTAYLHKELIVLAGFID
;
A
#
# COMPACT_ATOMS: atom_id res chain seq x y z
N MET A 1 -28.18 39.89 -10.51
CA MET A 1 -28.57 38.59 -11.12
C MET A 1 -27.32 38.01 -11.74
N SER A 2 -26.72 37.08 -11.06
CA SER A 2 -25.46 36.45 -11.45
C SER A 2 -25.75 35.37 -12.47
N ASN A 3 -25.38 35.57 -13.72
CA ASN A 3 -25.39 34.53 -14.71
C ASN A 3 -24.18 33.57 -14.40
N ILE A 4 -24.47 32.53 -13.65
CA ILE A 4 -23.56 31.40 -13.51
C ILE A 4 -23.60 30.64 -14.85
N PHE A 5 -22.73 31.02 -15.76
CA PHE A 5 -22.43 30.15 -16.90
C PHE A 5 -21.59 28.97 -16.38
N SER A 6 -22.26 27.95 -15.87
CA SER A 6 -21.67 26.63 -15.85
C SER A 6 -21.56 26.18 -17.31
N GLN A 7 -20.37 26.21 -17.90
CA GLN A 7 -20.13 25.40 -19.09
C GLN A 7 -20.20 23.94 -18.64
N THR A 8 -21.38 23.41 -18.64
CA THR A 8 -21.60 21.98 -18.59
C THR A 8 -21.08 21.42 -19.91
N THR A 9 -19.85 20.90 -19.89
CA THR A 9 -19.41 19.99 -20.94
C THR A 9 -20.49 18.92 -21.10
N SER A 10 -20.80 18.55 -22.35
CA SER A 10 -21.86 17.58 -22.60
C SER A 10 -21.58 16.28 -21.82
N PRO A 11 -22.59 15.55 -21.34
CA PRO A 11 -22.41 14.28 -20.67
C PRO A 11 -21.54 13.28 -21.45
N ALA A 12 -21.65 13.30 -22.78
CA ALA A 12 -20.83 12.45 -23.66
C ALA A 12 -19.35 12.82 -23.63
N PHE A 13 -19.02 14.13 -23.61
CA PHE A 13 -17.63 14.57 -23.50
C PHE A 13 -17.02 14.25 -22.12
N LYS A 14 -17.81 14.42 -21.06
CA LYS A 14 -17.37 14.07 -19.71
C LYS A 14 -17.04 12.57 -19.59
N ARG A 15 -17.89 11.71 -20.14
CA ARG A 15 -17.72 10.26 -20.13
C ARG A 15 -16.48 9.84 -20.90
N GLN A 16 -16.32 10.30 -22.11
CA GLN A 16 -15.17 10.00 -22.96
C GLN A 16 -13.87 10.51 -22.35
N ALA A 17 -13.87 11.69 -21.73
CA ALA A 17 -12.68 12.24 -21.08
C ALA A 17 -12.24 11.42 -19.86
N VAL A 18 -13.15 10.93 -19.03
CA VAL A 18 -12.78 10.08 -17.88
C VAL A 18 -12.24 8.74 -18.35
N ASP A 19 -12.94 8.08 -19.26
CA ASP A 19 -12.49 6.78 -19.78
C ASP A 19 -11.17 6.89 -20.54
N GLU A 20 -11.00 7.91 -21.37
CA GLU A 20 -9.84 8.05 -22.23
C GLU A 20 -8.62 8.64 -21.50
N TYR A 21 -8.82 9.60 -20.60
CA TYR A 21 -7.72 10.32 -19.96
C TYR A 21 -7.36 9.85 -18.57
N PHE A 22 -8.26 9.17 -17.86
CA PHE A 22 -8.00 8.69 -16.51
C PHE A 22 -8.04 7.17 -16.40
N ILE A 23 -9.11 6.53 -16.84
CA ILE A 23 -9.28 5.09 -16.65
C ILE A 23 -8.41 4.30 -17.63
N GLN A 24 -8.40 4.64 -18.92
CA GLN A 24 -7.60 3.90 -19.90
C GLN A 24 -6.09 4.03 -19.70
N PRO A 25 -5.50 5.22 -19.45
CA PRO A 25 -4.09 5.32 -19.14
C PRO A 25 -3.70 4.55 -17.88
N MET A 26 -4.57 4.54 -16.87
CA MET A 26 -4.39 3.81 -15.63
C MET A 26 -4.24 2.30 -15.83
N PHE A 27 -4.95 1.76 -16.82
CA PHE A 27 -4.87 0.35 -17.21
C PHE A 27 -3.88 0.09 -18.35
N MET A 28 -3.28 1.13 -18.92
CA MET A 28 -2.33 1.05 -20.02
C MET A 28 -0.87 0.87 -19.59
N ALA A 29 -0.54 0.88 -18.30
CA ALA A 29 0.75 0.37 -17.85
C ALA A 29 0.80 -1.12 -18.23
N GLU A 30 1.35 -1.40 -19.40
CA GLU A 30 1.34 -2.70 -20.07
C GLU A 30 1.89 -3.81 -19.15
N ASP A 31 2.83 -3.44 -18.28
CA ASP A 31 3.47 -4.30 -17.29
C ASP A 31 2.52 -4.79 -16.18
N ILE A 32 1.52 -3.98 -15.82
CA ILE A 32 0.60 -4.28 -14.72
C ILE A 32 -0.68 -4.92 -15.25
N ARG A 33 -1.08 -4.59 -16.47
CA ARG A 33 -2.35 -5.00 -17.09
C ARG A 33 -2.52 -6.52 -17.19
N GLY A 34 -1.43 -7.26 -17.38
CA GLY A 34 -1.47 -8.72 -17.42
C GLY A 34 -1.61 -9.40 -16.05
N LEU A 35 -1.26 -8.68 -14.98
CA LEU A 35 -1.18 -9.23 -13.62
C LEU A 35 -2.39 -8.87 -12.75
N ILE A 36 -2.99 -7.70 -12.96
CA ILE A 36 -4.10 -7.19 -12.15
C ILE A 36 -5.41 -7.33 -12.91
N THR A 37 -6.38 -7.96 -12.28
CA THR A 37 -7.76 -8.04 -12.78
C THR A 37 -8.54 -6.83 -12.27
N VAL A 38 -9.15 -6.09 -13.20
CA VAL A 38 -9.99 -4.96 -12.84
C VAL A 38 -11.44 -5.41 -12.79
N ARG A 39 -12.11 -5.12 -11.67
CA ARG A 39 -13.55 -5.27 -11.52
C ARG A 39 -14.21 -3.92 -11.47
N THR A 40 -15.12 -3.70 -12.39
CA THR A 40 -15.95 -2.49 -12.48
C THR A 40 -17.34 -2.75 -11.88
N ASP A 41 -18.12 -1.70 -11.68
CA ASP A 41 -19.52 -1.73 -11.18
C ASP A 41 -19.72 -2.15 -9.72
N ILE A 42 -18.71 -2.01 -8.87
CA ILE A 42 -18.87 -2.27 -7.44
C ILE A 42 -19.31 -0.98 -6.74
N LYS A 43 -20.60 -0.85 -6.45
CA LYS A 43 -21.17 0.36 -5.84
C LYS A 43 -20.95 0.50 -4.34
N GLY A 44 -20.66 -0.59 -3.65
CA GLY A 44 -20.49 -0.62 -2.20
C GLY A 44 -19.62 -1.78 -1.76
N THR A 45 -20.23 -2.81 -1.17
CA THR A 45 -19.54 -4.05 -0.78
C THR A 45 -19.97 -5.17 -1.71
N GLU A 46 -19.00 -5.87 -2.29
CA GLU A 46 -19.21 -7.11 -3.04
C GLU A 46 -18.53 -8.26 -2.31
N THR A 47 -19.23 -9.38 -2.19
CA THR A 47 -18.70 -10.61 -1.61
C THR A 47 -18.25 -11.54 -2.72
N LEU A 48 -16.97 -11.81 -2.80
CA LEU A 48 -16.41 -12.79 -3.73
C LEU A 48 -16.39 -14.16 -3.07
N ASN A 49 -17.19 -15.06 -3.60
CA ASN A 49 -17.25 -16.44 -3.14
C ASN A 49 -16.20 -17.28 -3.86
N ARG A 50 -15.49 -18.08 -3.09
CA ARG A 50 -14.50 -19.02 -3.58
C ARG A 50 -14.84 -20.43 -3.11
N ILE A 51 -14.85 -21.38 -4.03
CA ILE A 51 -15.04 -22.79 -3.74
C ILE A 51 -13.68 -23.47 -3.76
N GLY A 52 -13.23 -23.94 -2.59
CA GLY A 52 -11.99 -24.69 -2.47
C GLY A 52 -12.14 -26.09 -3.07
N ARG A 53 -11.08 -26.55 -3.78
CA ARG A 53 -11.02 -27.91 -4.32
C ARG A 53 -11.04 -28.93 -3.17
N PRO A 54 -11.94 -29.93 -3.17
CA PRO A 54 -11.90 -30.97 -2.17
C PRO A 54 -10.66 -31.86 -2.37
N SER A 55 -10.00 -32.21 -1.29
CA SER A 55 -8.83 -33.09 -1.28
C SER A 55 -9.15 -34.45 -0.66
N MET A 56 -8.40 -35.47 -1.06
CA MET A 56 -8.45 -36.82 -0.47
C MET A 56 -9.84 -37.47 -0.48
N LEU A 57 -10.55 -37.40 -1.62
CA LEU A 57 -11.87 -37.97 -1.77
C LEU A 57 -11.82 -39.51 -1.90
N THR A 58 -10.73 -40.05 -2.42
CA THR A 58 -10.59 -41.50 -2.66
C THR A 58 -10.12 -42.20 -1.38
N LYS A 59 -10.85 -43.22 -0.98
CA LYS A 59 -10.53 -44.10 0.14
C LYS A 59 -10.88 -45.55 -0.15
N PRO A 60 -10.25 -46.54 0.53
CA PRO A 60 -10.64 -47.92 0.40
C PRO A 60 -12.09 -48.12 0.86
N LYS A 61 -12.86 -48.88 0.11
CA LYS A 61 -14.22 -49.24 0.49
C LYS A 61 -14.19 -50.50 1.35
N VAL A 62 -14.37 -50.34 2.66
CA VAL A 62 -14.25 -51.41 3.64
C VAL A 62 -15.61 -52.04 3.97
N SER A 63 -16.71 -51.32 3.76
CA SER A 63 -18.06 -51.81 4.08
C SER A 63 -19.08 -51.43 3.00
N PRO A 64 -20.20 -52.21 2.84
CA PRO A 64 -21.30 -51.77 2.01
C PRO A 64 -21.96 -50.55 2.61
N GLY A 65 -22.31 -49.58 1.76
CA GLY A 65 -22.94 -48.31 2.15
C GLY A 65 -22.20 -47.09 1.63
N PHE A 66 -22.80 -45.91 1.80
CA PHE A 66 -22.22 -44.62 1.45
C PHE A 66 -21.45 -44.08 2.62
N THR A 67 -20.14 -43.86 2.46
CA THR A 67 -19.29 -43.26 3.47
C THR A 67 -18.67 -42.00 2.86
N PRO A 68 -19.14 -40.79 3.23
CA PRO A 68 -18.62 -39.56 2.66
C PRO A 68 -17.15 -39.35 3.02
N ALA A 69 -16.40 -38.78 2.09
CA ALA A 69 -15.03 -38.34 2.32
C ALA A 69 -14.89 -36.91 1.78
N GLY A 70 -14.47 -36.02 2.64
CA GLY A 70 -14.26 -34.61 2.27
C GLY A 70 -15.56 -33.84 1.93
N GLY A 71 -15.41 -32.58 1.61
CA GLY A 71 -16.47 -31.68 1.17
C GLY A 71 -15.88 -30.46 0.48
N PHE A 72 -16.73 -29.69 -0.18
CA PHE A 72 -16.33 -28.39 -0.71
C PHE A 72 -16.20 -27.40 0.44
N ASN A 73 -15.13 -26.64 0.46
CA ASN A 73 -14.95 -25.53 1.37
C ASN A 73 -15.30 -24.23 0.64
N LEU A 74 -16.30 -23.50 1.14
CA LEU A 74 -16.70 -22.21 0.62
C LEU A 74 -16.05 -21.13 1.48
N THR A 75 -15.18 -20.33 0.88
CA THR A 75 -14.59 -19.12 1.50
C THR A 75 -15.11 -17.90 0.77
N TYR A 76 -15.17 -16.78 1.46
CA TYR A 76 -15.59 -15.51 0.89
C TYR A 76 -14.59 -14.41 1.26
N THR A 77 -14.51 -13.42 0.39
CA THR A 77 -13.74 -12.21 0.62
C THR A 77 -14.63 -11.03 0.28
N ASP A 78 -14.86 -10.16 1.25
CA ASP A 78 -15.63 -8.94 1.05
C ASP A 78 -14.72 -7.82 0.56
N ILE A 79 -15.14 -7.15 -0.50
CA ILE A 79 -14.45 -6.00 -1.06
C ILE A 79 -15.37 -4.80 -0.91
N THR A 80 -14.98 -3.84 -0.09
CA THR A 80 -15.71 -2.60 0.12
C THR A 80 -14.94 -1.45 -0.49
N VAL A 81 -15.47 -0.87 -1.57
CA VAL A 81 -14.85 0.27 -2.24
C VAL A 81 -14.99 1.55 -1.41
N LYS A 82 -13.92 2.35 -1.37
CA LYS A 82 -13.87 3.62 -0.65
C LYS A 82 -13.87 4.79 -1.63
N PRO A 83 -14.58 5.89 -1.31
CA PRO A 83 -14.57 7.08 -2.14
C PRO A 83 -13.21 7.76 -2.12
N MET A 84 -12.75 8.16 -3.28
CA MET A 84 -11.51 8.88 -3.51
C MET A 84 -11.80 10.12 -4.35
N ALA A 85 -11.06 11.18 -4.12
CA ALA A 85 -11.15 12.41 -4.91
C ALA A 85 -9.76 12.87 -5.33
N LEU A 86 -9.62 13.23 -6.59
CA LEU A 86 -8.49 13.99 -7.10
C LEU A 86 -8.99 15.43 -7.25
N GLU A 87 -8.48 16.30 -6.40
CA GLU A 87 -8.85 17.72 -6.36
C GLU A 87 -7.60 18.58 -6.49
N PHE A 88 -7.61 19.52 -7.42
CA PHE A 88 -6.55 20.50 -7.50
C PHE A 88 -7.08 21.83 -8.03
N GLU A 89 -6.36 22.88 -7.71
CA GLU A 89 -6.65 24.22 -8.19
C GLU A 89 -5.41 24.84 -8.84
N GLN A 90 -5.61 25.62 -9.89
CA GLN A 90 -4.54 26.25 -10.63
C GLN A 90 -4.87 27.69 -10.96
N ASN A 91 -3.92 28.57 -10.73
CA ASN A 91 -3.97 29.96 -11.16
C ASN A 91 -3.24 30.11 -12.50
N ALA A 92 -3.92 30.68 -13.51
CA ALA A 92 -3.32 30.91 -14.81
C ALA A 92 -2.11 31.87 -14.74
N ARG A 93 -2.13 32.82 -13.82
CA ARG A 93 -1.02 33.79 -13.65
C ARG A 93 0.31 33.16 -13.26
N ALA A 94 0.29 31.94 -12.67
CA ALA A 94 1.50 31.19 -12.37
C ALA A 94 2.31 30.79 -13.62
N PHE A 95 1.65 30.78 -14.80
CA PHE A 95 2.28 30.44 -16.08
C PHE A 95 2.61 31.69 -16.93
N TRP A 96 2.42 32.89 -16.39
CA TRP A 96 2.82 34.12 -17.08
C TRP A 96 4.33 34.12 -17.32
N GLY A 97 4.74 34.49 -18.51
CA GLY A 97 6.12 34.49 -18.94
C GLY A 97 6.61 33.24 -19.69
N ALA A 98 5.80 32.19 -19.76
CA ALA A 98 6.18 30.98 -20.52
C ALA A 98 5.12 30.58 -21.54
N ILE A 99 3.95 30.15 -21.07
CA ILE A 99 2.89 29.61 -21.94
C ILE A 99 1.87 30.69 -22.30
N VAL A 100 1.55 31.57 -21.35
CA VAL A 100 0.52 32.61 -21.54
C VAL A 100 0.92 33.61 -22.61
N GLU A 101 2.18 34.07 -22.61
CA GLU A 101 2.67 35.00 -23.63
C GLU A 101 2.65 34.39 -25.04
N GLN A 102 2.98 33.11 -25.17
CA GLN A 102 2.89 32.40 -26.45
C GLN A 102 1.45 32.25 -26.94
N LEU A 103 0.51 32.05 -26.02
CA LEU A 103 -0.92 31.96 -26.35
C LEU A 103 -1.51 33.30 -26.74
N LEU A 104 -1.19 34.37 -26.03
CA LEU A 104 -1.58 35.73 -26.37
C LEU A 104 -1.01 36.15 -27.76
N ALA A 105 0.25 35.79 -28.02
CA ALA A 105 0.91 36.00 -29.32
C ALA A 105 0.23 35.19 -30.44
N SER A 106 -0.43 34.10 -30.12
CA SER A 106 -1.21 33.25 -31.04
C SER A 106 -2.65 33.73 -31.23
N GLY A 107 -3.04 34.87 -30.63
CA GLY A 107 -4.35 35.51 -30.84
C GLY A 107 -5.44 35.09 -29.86
N TYR A 108 -5.10 34.40 -28.79
CA TYR A 108 -6.05 34.10 -27.69
C TYR A 108 -6.33 35.38 -26.89
N ARG A 109 -7.55 35.48 -26.33
CA ARG A 109 -7.92 36.59 -25.46
C ARG A 109 -7.38 36.38 -24.07
N GLU A 110 -6.97 37.43 -23.39
CA GLU A 110 -6.47 37.41 -22.03
C GLU A 110 -7.45 36.71 -21.06
N ASP A 111 -8.72 37.04 -21.13
CA ASP A 111 -9.79 36.43 -20.32
C ASP A 111 -9.93 34.92 -20.54
N ASP A 112 -9.75 34.44 -21.77
CA ASP A 112 -9.84 33.03 -22.10
C ASP A 112 -8.62 32.26 -21.56
N VAL A 113 -7.45 32.89 -21.56
CA VAL A 113 -6.22 32.34 -21.01
C VAL A 113 -6.24 32.38 -19.48
N GLU A 114 -6.69 33.48 -18.86
CA GLU A 114 -6.83 33.59 -17.40
C GLU A 114 -7.79 32.53 -16.85
N GLN A 115 -8.89 32.28 -17.54
CA GLN A 115 -9.87 31.28 -17.15
C GLN A 115 -9.52 29.86 -17.64
N MET A 116 -8.38 29.70 -18.32
CA MET A 116 -7.97 28.42 -18.94
C MET A 116 -9.07 27.79 -19.81
N LYS A 117 -9.81 28.63 -20.52
CA LYS A 117 -10.91 28.20 -21.41
C LYS A 117 -10.41 27.70 -22.75
N SER A 118 -9.17 27.99 -23.15
CA SER A 118 -8.64 27.58 -24.43
C SER A 118 -8.61 26.05 -24.54
N PRO A 119 -9.33 25.43 -25.44
CA PRO A 119 -9.37 24.01 -25.67
C PRO A 119 -7.97 23.41 -25.94
N ASP A 120 -7.13 24.16 -26.64
CA ASP A 120 -5.81 23.69 -27.06
C ASP A 120 -4.84 23.55 -25.89
N VAL A 121 -4.82 24.50 -24.95
CA VAL A 121 -3.96 24.43 -23.76
C VAL A 121 -4.46 23.35 -22.83
N TRP A 122 -5.76 23.29 -22.63
CA TRP A 122 -6.39 22.32 -21.77
C TRP A 122 -6.18 20.88 -22.28
N ASN A 123 -6.58 20.63 -23.54
CA ASN A 123 -6.56 19.28 -24.09
C ASN A 123 -5.15 18.78 -24.44
N LYS A 124 -4.25 19.67 -24.85
CA LYS A 124 -2.91 19.26 -25.31
C LYS A 124 -1.85 19.23 -24.21
N VAL A 125 -2.02 20.02 -23.15
CA VAL A 125 -0.99 20.16 -22.11
C VAL A 125 -1.49 19.74 -20.74
N MET A 126 -2.59 20.31 -20.28
CA MET A 126 -3.03 20.11 -18.89
C MET A 126 -3.66 18.75 -18.65
N LEU A 127 -4.57 18.30 -19.50
CA LEU A 127 -5.23 17.01 -19.34
C LEU A 127 -4.26 15.82 -19.33
N PRO A 128 -3.28 15.70 -20.24
CA PRO A 128 -2.32 14.62 -20.21
C PRO A 128 -1.46 14.61 -18.93
N LEU A 129 -1.05 15.80 -18.44
CA LEU A 129 -0.27 15.89 -17.20
C LEU A 129 -1.08 15.47 -15.97
N ILE A 130 -2.35 15.87 -15.91
CA ILE A 130 -3.26 15.47 -14.83
C ILE A 130 -3.54 13.97 -14.90
N ALA A 131 -3.77 13.45 -16.09
CA ALA A 131 -3.98 12.02 -16.30
C ALA A 131 -2.77 11.20 -15.84
N GLN A 132 -1.56 11.63 -16.21
CA GLN A 132 -0.34 10.97 -15.76
C GLN A 132 -0.15 11.05 -14.24
N ALA A 133 -0.36 12.22 -13.64
CA ALA A 133 -0.28 12.37 -12.19
C ALA A 133 -1.32 11.50 -11.48
N GLY A 134 -2.56 11.46 -11.97
CA GLY A 134 -3.62 10.62 -11.43
C GLY A 134 -3.31 9.12 -11.57
N GLN A 135 -2.68 8.72 -12.67
CA GLN A 135 -2.19 7.35 -12.88
C GLN A 135 -1.12 6.97 -11.84
N ASP A 136 -0.12 7.82 -11.65
CA ASP A 136 0.95 7.60 -10.69
C ASP A 136 0.40 7.51 -9.27
N ASP A 137 -0.53 8.38 -8.91
CA ASP A 137 -1.19 8.41 -7.61
C ASP A 137 -2.03 7.14 -7.36
N LEU A 138 -2.74 6.68 -8.36
CA LEU A 138 -3.56 5.49 -8.24
C LEU A 138 -2.69 4.23 -8.10
N ILE A 139 -1.64 4.08 -8.91
CA ILE A 139 -0.70 2.96 -8.81
C ILE A 139 0.01 2.99 -7.44
N ARG A 140 0.38 4.19 -6.95
CA ARG A 140 0.95 4.36 -5.62
C ARG A 140 0.00 3.85 -4.53
N GLN A 141 -1.25 4.30 -4.54
CA GLN A 141 -2.26 3.88 -3.58
C GLN A 141 -2.59 2.38 -3.71
N MET A 142 -2.67 1.87 -4.93
CA MET A 142 -2.95 0.46 -5.20
C MET A 142 -1.93 -0.47 -4.53
N PHE A 143 -0.65 -0.11 -4.54
CA PHE A 143 0.38 -0.92 -3.89
C PHE A 143 0.60 -0.55 -2.42
N PHE A 144 0.67 0.73 -2.09
CA PHE A 144 1.12 1.21 -0.78
C PHE A 144 0.03 1.88 0.06
N GLY A 145 -1.21 1.87 -0.40
CA GLY A 145 -2.33 2.39 0.38
C GLY A 145 -2.42 1.74 1.76
N ASN A 146 -2.62 2.56 2.79
CA ASN A 146 -2.80 2.11 4.17
C ASN A 146 -3.71 3.10 4.89
N PRO A 147 -4.91 2.69 5.33
CA PRO A 147 -5.84 3.56 6.06
C PRO A 147 -5.26 4.20 7.34
N HIS A 148 -4.15 3.66 7.83
CA HIS A 148 -3.41 4.17 8.97
C HIS A 148 -2.02 4.70 8.56
N ALA A 149 -1.86 5.15 7.32
CA ALA A 149 -0.64 5.77 6.86
C ALA A 149 -0.36 7.06 7.65
N GLU A 150 0.86 7.22 8.06
CA GLU A 150 1.32 8.39 8.80
C GLU A 150 2.45 9.08 8.03
N THR A 151 2.47 10.40 8.08
CA THR A 151 3.57 11.19 7.53
C THR A 151 4.87 10.79 8.20
N MET A 152 5.90 10.54 7.39
CA MET A 152 7.23 10.14 7.86
C MET A 152 8.18 11.33 7.86
N VAL A 153 8.83 11.61 9.00
CA VAL A 153 9.93 12.57 9.10
C VAL A 153 11.20 11.82 9.45
N ALA A 154 12.19 11.89 8.58
CA ALA A 154 13.44 11.12 8.70
C ALA A 154 13.20 9.60 8.89
N GLY A 155 12.11 9.08 8.33
CA GLY A 155 11.73 7.67 8.41
C GLY A 155 11.10 7.23 9.73
N VAL A 156 10.61 8.19 10.53
CA VAL A 156 9.89 7.97 11.78
C VAL A 156 8.45 8.46 11.62
N PRO A 157 7.43 7.68 12.02
CA PRO A 157 6.03 8.09 11.93
C PRO A 157 5.74 9.24 12.91
N THR A 158 4.91 10.20 12.47
CA THR A 158 4.58 11.41 13.24
C THR A 158 3.22 11.36 13.94
N GLY A 159 2.40 10.33 13.67
CA GLY A 159 1.01 10.25 14.13
C GLY A 159 0.03 11.14 13.36
N THR A 160 0.52 11.96 12.43
CA THR A 160 -0.32 12.73 11.51
C THR A 160 -0.65 11.86 10.31
N ALA A 161 -1.93 11.77 9.93
CA ALA A 161 -2.34 11.01 8.76
C ALA A 161 -1.65 11.54 7.49
N ASP A 162 -1.23 10.62 6.64
CA ASP A 162 -0.71 10.96 5.31
C ASP A 162 -1.80 10.70 4.26
N ASP A 163 -2.48 11.75 3.83
CA ASP A 163 -3.59 11.67 2.88
C ASP A 163 -3.18 11.08 1.53
N ASN A 164 -1.89 11.15 1.17
CA ASN A 164 -1.38 10.56 -0.06
C ASN A 164 -1.41 9.02 -0.06
N TYR A 165 -1.49 8.39 1.09
CA TYR A 165 -1.48 6.94 1.24
C TYR A 165 -2.68 6.39 2.03
N SER A 166 -3.46 7.23 2.72
CA SER A 166 -4.52 6.81 3.64
C SER A 166 -5.86 6.44 2.99
N GLY A 167 -5.97 6.52 1.66
CA GLY A 167 -7.23 6.33 0.94
C GLY A 167 -7.88 4.97 1.16
N TYR A 168 -7.24 3.92 0.71
CA TYR A 168 -7.70 2.53 0.85
C TYR A 168 -6.52 1.58 1.12
N THR A 169 -6.82 0.31 1.40
CA THR A 169 -5.77 -0.67 1.70
C THR A 169 -5.15 -1.18 0.40
N GLY A 170 -3.86 -0.94 0.19
CA GLY A 170 -3.10 -1.42 -0.97
C GLY A 170 -2.57 -2.85 -0.79
N PHE A 171 -2.07 -3.44 -1.88
CA PHE A 171 -1.58 -4.83 -1.88
C PHE A 171 -0.50 -5.09 -0.85
N MET A 172 0.51 -4.21 -0.73
CA MET A 172 1.61 -4.40 0.23
C MET A 172 1.13 -4.42 1.68
N THR A 173 0.11 -3.61 1.99
CA THR A 173 -0.52 -3.57 3.31
C THR A 173 -1.34 -4.84 3.58
N HIS A 174 -2.08 -5.33 2.58
CA HIS A 174 -2.78 -6.60 2.67
C HIS A 174 -1.81 -7.76 2.93
N PHE A 175 -0.76 -7.88 2.13
CA PHE A 175 0.24 -8.95 2.28
C PHE A 175 0.90 -8.93 3.65
N HIS A 176 1.31 -7.75 4.11
CA HIS A 176 1.91 -7.60 5.43
C HIS A 176 0.96 -8.04 6.54
N ASN A 177 -0.30 -7.58 6.49
CA ASN A 177 -1.29 -7.93 7.52
C ASN A 177 -1.63 -9.42 7.50
N ASP A 178 -1.76 -10.01 6.33
CA ASP A 178 -2.06 -11.43 6.17
C ASP A 178 -0.90 -12.34 6.59
N LEU A 179 0.35 -11.90 6.41
CA LEU A 179 1.52 -12.60 6.98
C LEU A 179 1.54 -12.53 8.51
N ILE A 180 1.26 -11.36 9.09
CA ILE A 180 1.18 -11.19 10.56
C ILE A 180 0.03 -12.01 11.14
N ALA A 181 -1.12 -12.06 10.47
CA ALA A 181 -2.27 -12.87 10.86
C ALA A 181 -2.10 -14.37 10.57
N ALA A 182 -0.98 -14.77 9.97
CA ALA A 182 -0.70 -16.16 9.53
C ALA A 182 -1.78 -16.74 8.59
N THR A 183 -2.47 -15.89 7.85
CA THR A 183 -3.44 -16.31 6.82
C THR A 183 -2.75 -16.64 5.48
N ILE A 184 -1.57 -16.06 5.22
CA ILE A 184 -0.61 -16.56 4.25
C ILE A 184 0.32 -17.51 5.01
N PRO A 185 0.52 -18.77 4.55
CA PRO A 185 1.43 -19.69 5.20
C PRO A 185 2.85 -19.14 5.32
N ALA A 186 3.50 -19.37 6.45
CA ALA A 186 4.88 -18.90 6.68
C ALA A 186 5.87 -19.48 5.64
N ALA A 187 5.60 -20.67 5.09
CA ALA A 187 6.39 -21.26 4.02
C ALA A 187 6.37 -20.48 2.71
N GLN A 188 5.38 -19.62 2.51
CA GLN A 188 5.26 -18.73 1.35
C GLN A 188 5.90 -17.35 1.58
N HIS A 189 6.66 -17.19 2.66
CA HIS A 189 7.44 -15.99 2.92
C HIS A 189 8.93 -16.32 2.97
N VAL A 190 9.71 -15.64 2.16
CA VAL A 190 11.16 -15.73 2.08
C VAL A 190 11.80 -14.51 2.73
N ALA A 191 12.69 -14.72 3.68
CA ALA A 191 13.47 -13.64 4.27
C ALA A 191 14.56 -13.19 3.30
N ILE A 192 14.81 -11.89 3.23
CA ILE A 192 15.90 -11.32 2.43
C ILE A 192 17.05 -10.95 3.37
N ALA A 193 18.22 -11.54 3.17
CA ALA A 193 19.40 -11.20 3.95
C ALA A 193 19.93 -9.81 3.53
N SER A 194 20.24 -9.01 4.52
CA SER A 194 20.90 -7.72 4.34
C SER A 194 22.31 -7.75 4.90
N GLY A 195 23.18 -6.89 4.39
CA GLY A 195 24.55 -6.74 4.92
C GLY A 195 24.60 -6.20 6.36
N THR A 196 23.44 -5.85 6.94
CA THR A 196 23.32 -5.31 8.30
C THR A 196 22.34 -6.14 9.11
N THR A 197 22.73 -6.55 10.31
CA THR A 197 21.83 -7.22 11.26
C THR A 197 20.71 -6.27 11.67
N GLN A 198 19.46 -6.68 11.43
CA GLN A 198 18.29 -5.87 11.71
C GLN A 198 17.76 -6.13 13.13
N TYR A 199 17.30 -5.05 13.79
CA TYR A 199 16.68 -5.11 15.11
C TYR A 199 15.32 -4.43 15.08
N LYS A 200 14.39 -4.93 15.91
CA LYS A 200 13.13 -4.25 16.23
C LYS A 200 13.41 -3.14 17.22
N GLN A 201 12.70 -2.01 17.09
CA GLN A 201 12.68 -1.03 18.17
C GLN A 201 11.88 -1.61 19.34
N GLU A 202 12.43 -1.47 20.54
CA GLU A 202 11.78 -1.86 21.80
C GLU A 202 11.94 -0.77 22.84
N SER A 203 10.91 -0.58 23.66
CA SER A 203 10.94 0.26 24.85
C SER A 203 10.02 -0.30 25.91
N ILE A 204 10.40 -0.14 27.17
CA ILE A 204 9.62 -0.54 28.34
C ILE A 204 9.37 0.69 29.20
N GLU A 205 8.11 1.04 29.35
CA GLU A 205 7.65 2.13 30.21
C GLU A 205 7.15 1.57 31.55
N THR A 206 7.83 1.93 32.61
CA THR A 206 7.50 1.47 33.97
C THR A 206 6.91 2.61 34.79
N LEU A 207 5.70 2.42 35.29
CA LEU A 207 4.99 3.39 36.12
C LEU A 207 5.44 3.30 37.58
N THR A 208 5.91 4.45 38.10
CA THR A 208 6.09 4.67 39.52
C THR A 208 4.93 5.51 40.04
N TYR A 209 4.21 4.97 41.00
CA TYR A 209 3.03 5.63 41.59
C TYR A 209 3.43 6.82 42.49
N GLY A 210 2.72 7.92 42.32
CA GLY A 210 2.71 9.03 43.25
C GLY A 210 1.35 9.14 43.94
N ALA A 211 1.31 9.55 45.19
CA ALA A 211 0.09 9.54 46.02
C ALA A 211 -1.08 10.37 45.46
N THR A 212 -0.79 11.25 44.51
CA THR A 212 -1.77 12.13 43.83
C THR A 212 -1.97 11.79 42.35
N THR A 213 -1.47 10.65 41.88
CA THR A 213 -1.64 10.23 40.48
C THR A 213 -3.12 10.02 40.15
N THR A 214 -3.64 10.73 39.15
CA THR A 214 -5.05 10.68 38.75
C THR A 214 -5.25 9.94 37.43
N LYS A 215 -4.36 10.08 36.49
CA LYS A 215 -4.39 9.41 35.20
C LYS A 215 -2.98 9.20 34.64
N ILE A 216 -2.87 8.28 33.72
CA ILE A 216 -1.67 8.07 32.90
C ILE A 216 -1.99 8.25 31.44
N GLY A 217 -1.03 8.72 30.68
CA GLY A 217 -1.07 8.81 29.22
C GLY A 217 0.17 8.18 28.62
N ILE A 218 0.00 7.28 27.66
CA ILE A 218 1.09 6.76 26.83
C ILE A 218 0.80 7.17 25.39
N THR A 219 1.68 7.97 24.84
CA THR A 219 1.58 8.40 23.45
C THR A 219 2.40 7.45 22.59
N ILE A 220 1.80 6.92 21.55
CA ILE A 220 2.47 6.07 20.55
C ILE A 220 2.20 6.65 19.17
N ASN A 221 3.25 6.98 18.41
CA ASN A 221 3.15 7.65 17.12
C ASN A 221 2.25 8.89 17.17
N ASN A 222 2.46 9.74 18.18
CA ASN A 222 1.71 10.96 18.51
C ASN A 222 0.21 10.77 18.82
N VAL A 223 -0.25 9.54 19.00
CA VAL A 223 -1.61 9.26 19.47
C VAL A 223 -1.56 8.96 20.95
N LEU A 224 -2.28 9.77 21.73
CA LEU A 224 -2.37 9.65 23.19
C LEU A 224 -3.42 8.61 23.57
N TYR A 225 -3.02 7.67 24.43
CA TYR A 225 -3.86 6.64 25.04
C TYR A 225 -3.93 6.86 26.55
N GLU A 226 -5.02 7.41 27.02
CA GLU A 226 -5.20 7.76 28.43
C GLU A 226 -5.95 6.67 29.21
N GLN A 227 -5.55 6.46 30.47
CA GLN A 227 -6.21 5.58 31.42
C GLN A 227 -6.27 6.27 32.79
N ALA A 228 -7.46 6.27 33.40
CA ALA A 228 -7.60 6.71 34.78
C ALA A 228 -6.82 5.79 35.71
N TYR A 229 -6.22 6.36 36.75
CA TYR A 229 -5.51 5.58 37.74
C TYR A 229 -6.47 4.63 38.47
N ALA A 230 -6.06 3.37 38.57
CA ALA A 230 -6.76 2.36 39.33
C ALA A 230 -6.16 2.25 40.77
N SER A 231 -6.37 1.15 41.44
CA SER A 231 -5.92 0.96 42.83
C SER A 231 -4.40 0.83 43.03
N SER A 232 -3.65 0.58 41.95
CA SER A 232 -2.21 0.42 41.99
C SER A 232 -1.59 0.65 40.61
N ALA A 233 -0.27 0.84 40.53
CA ALA A 233 0.44 0.92 39.26
C ALA A 233 0.18 -0.32 38.39
N ALA A 234 0.26 -1.51 38.98
CA ALA A 234 0.00 -2.77 38.29
C ALA A 234 -1.44 -2.85 37.72
N ALA A 235 -2.44 -2.50 38.53
CA ALA A 235 -3.84 -2.51 38.10
C ALA A 235 -4.08 -1.47 36.98
N THR A 236 -3.46 -0.31 37.09
CA THR A 236 -3.56 0.76 36.07
C THR A 236 -2.96 0.35 34.73
N MET A 237 -1.76 -0.25 34.74
CA MET A 237 -1.09 -0.71 33.52
C MET A 237 -1.83 -1.90 32.87
N THR A 238 -2.38 -2.79 33.68
CA THR A 238 -3.25 -3.87 33.18
C THR A 238 -4.53 -3.34 32.58
N ALA A 239 -5.19 -2.36 33.21
CA ALA A 239 -6.38 -1.72 32.69
C ALA A 239 -6.11 -0.97 31.39
N TRP A 240 -5.00 -0.23 31.33
CA TRP A 240 -4.55 0.45 30.11
C TRP A 240 -4.35 -0.54 28.96
N LEU A 241 -3.67 -1.65 29.20
CA LEU A 241 -3.44 -2.68 28.19
C LEU A 241 -4.76 -3.27 27.69
N ASN A 242 -5.66 -3.64 28.60
CA ASN A 242 -6.95 -4.24 28.25
C ASN A 242 -7.82 -3.28 27.43
N THR A 243 -7.73 -1.97 27.69
CA THR A 243 -8.51 -0.96 26.98
C THR A 243 -7.93 -0.63 25.61
N HIS A 244 -6.62 -0.52 25.49
CA HIS A 244 -6.01 0.10 24.32
C HIS A 244 -5.26 -0.88 23.40
N LYS A 245 -4.87 -2.06 23.89
CA LYS A 245 -4.10 -3.04 23.11
C LYS A 245 -4.73 -3.34 21.75
N ALA A 246 -6.01 -3.69 21.74
CA ALA A 246 -6.70 -4.04 20.49
C ALA A 246 -6.69 -2.89 19.48
N THR A 247 -6.89 -1.65 19.94
CA THR A 247 -6.88 -0.45 19.09
C THR A 247 -5.49 -0.15 18.55
N ILE A 248 -4.46 -0.30 19.37
CA ILE A 248 -3.07 -0.06 18.98
C ILE A 248 -2.61 -1.12 17.98
N GLU A 249 -2.85 -2.39 18.27
CA GLU A 249 -2.45 -3.52 17.43
C GLU A 249 -3.29 -3.67 16.15
N ALA A 250 -4.49 -3.08 16.11
CA ALA A 250 -5.33 -3.03 14.90
C ALA A 250 -4.80 -2.08 13.81
N ARG A 251 -3.82 -1.21 14.13
CA ARG A 251 -3.19 -0.37 13.11
C ARG A 251 -2.49 -1.23 12.08
N ALA A 252 -3.00 -1.17 10.86
CA ALA A 252 -2.49 -1.94 9.73
C ALA A 252 -1.13 -1.43 9.27
N GLY A 253 -0.33 -2.33 8.70
CA GLY A 253 0.89 -1.99 7.98
C GLY A 253 2.17 -2.23 8.76
N ILE A 254 3.28 -1.88 8.11
CA ILE A 254 4.64 -2.26 8.52
C ILE A 254 5.14 -1.49 9.76
N ASN A 255 4.59 -0.31 10.03
CA ASN A 255 4.96 0.54 11.18
C ASN A 255 4.10 0.27 12.43
N GLY A 256 3.33 -0.81 12.42
CA GLY A 256 2.55 -1.24 13.57
C GLY A 256 3.42 -1.64 14.74
N VAL A 257 2.85 -1.55 15.96
CA VAL A 257 3.50 -1.97 17.19
C VAL A 257 2.71 -3.08 17.88
N ILE A 258 3.40 -3.82 18.74
CA ILE A 258 2.82 -4.83 19.63
C ILE A 258 3.05 -4.33 21.05
N VAL A 259 2.03 -4.39 21.89
CA VAL A 259 2.10 -3.98 23.28
C VAL A 259 1.87 -5.16 24.20
N THR A 260 2.74 -5.31 25.19
CA THR A 260 2.69 -6.39 26.19
C THR A 260 2.99 -5.86 27.56
N ASN A 261 2.65 -6.62 28.59
CA ASN A 261 2.98 -6.31 29.97
C ASN A 261 4.10 -7.27 30.44
N PRO A 262 5.38 -6.85 30.41
CA PRO A 262 6.49 -7.71 30.82
C PRO A 262 6.60 -7.85 32.33
N SER A 263 6.07 -6.90 33.10
CA SER A 263 5.98 -6.91 34.57
C SER A 263 4.75 -6.13 35.01
N SER A 264 4.32 -6.35 36.24
CA SER A 264 3.02 -5.86 36.75
C SER A 264 2.80 -4.34 36.59
N ALA A 265 3.84 -3.53 36.62
CA ALA A 265 3.75 -2.07 36.51
C ALA A 265 4.37 -1.50 35.23
N ALA A 266 4.59 -2.32 34.21
CA ALA A 266 5.28 -1.91 33.00
C ALA A 266 4.50 -2.28 31.73
N ILE A 267 4.67 -1.47 30.68
CA ILE A 267 4.25 -1.76 29.31
C ILE A 267 5.49 -1.85 28.44
N LYS A 268 5.62 -2.93 27.68
CA LYS A 268 6.63 -3.09 26.64
C LYS A 268 5.99 -2.81 25.29
N ILE A 269 6.59 -1.89 24.55
CA ILE A 269 6.22 -1.51 23.19
C ILE A 269 7.31 -2.04 22.26
N VAL A 270 6.92 -2.78 21.24
CA VAL A 270 7.85 -3.43 20.29
C VAL A 270 7.35 -3.17 18.86
N SER A 271 8.23 -2.77 17.96
CA SER A 271 7.87 -2.70 16.56
C SER A 271 7.50 -4.08 16.00
N ARG A 272 6.52 -4.13 15.13
CA ARG A 272 5.99 -5.38 14.57
C ARG A 272 7.04 -6.12 13.74
N VAL A 273 7.83 -5.36 12.97
CA VAL A 273 8.88 -5.91 12.09
C VAL A 273 10.24 -5.35 12.42
N LYS A 274 11.30 -6.09 12.09
CA LYS A 274 12.68 -5.63 12.21
C LYS A 274 12.92 -4.41 11.33
N GLY A 275 13.59 -3.39 11.86
CA GLY A 275 13.79 -2.09 11.21
C GLY A 275 12.62 -1.14 11.35
N GLY A 276 11.47 -1.59 11.84
CA GLY A 276 10.33 -0.75 12.15
C GLY A 276 10.63 0.22 13.29
N VAL A 277 10.21 1.48 13.12
CA VAL A 277 10.41 2.55 14.11
C VAL A 277 9.07 3.10 14.56
N PHE A 278 9.02 3.56 15.81
CA PHE A 278 7.86 4.26 16.37
C PHE A 278 8.35 5.36 17.32
N THR A 279 7.51 6.38 17.52
CA THR A 279 7.71 7.36 18.59
C THR A 279 6.83 6.99 19.77
N HIS A 280 7.32 7.25 20.98
CA HIS A 280 6.54 7.07 22.19
C HIS A 280 6.95 8.06 23.26
N SER A 281 6.05 8.33 24.17
CA SER A 281 6.30 9.03 25.41
C SER A 281 5.23 8.60 26.43
N ALA A 282 5.59 8.66 27.69
CA ALA A 282 4.67 8.31 28.77
C ALA A 282 4.67 9.38 29.83
N GLU A 283 3.48 9.72 30.34
CA GLU A 283 3.28 10.73 31.35
C GLU A 283 2.28 10.26 32.42
N ALA A 284 2.49 10.74 33.65
CA ALA A 284 1.56 10.52 34.73
C ALA A 284 1.12 11.88 35.30
N THR A 285 -0.19 12.12 35.36
CA THR A 285 -0.77 13.36 35.88
C THR A 285 -0.97 13.22 37.38
N GLY A 286 -0.51 14.20 38.14
CA GLY A 286 -0.79 14.30 39.58
C GLY A 286 0.32 13.69 40.47
N GLY A 287 1.56 13.52 40.02
CA GLY A 287 2.73 13.21 40.87
C GLY A 287 3.32 11.82 40.72
N GLY A 288 2.85 10.98 39.81
CA GLY A 288 3.55 9.79 39.35
C GLY A 288 4.64 10.11 38.31
N SER A 289 5.45 9.12 37.98
CA SER A 289 6.45 9.22 36.91
C SER A 289 6.59 7.92 36.14
N PHE A 290 7.06 8.04 34.91
CA PHE A 290 7.48 6.89 34.12
C PHE A 290 8.98 6.82 34.03
N ALA A 291 9.52 5.60 34.01
CA ALA A 291 10.90 5.31 33.74
C ALA A 291 10.98 4.43 32.50
N GLU A 292 11.66 4.93 31.48
CA GLU A 292 11.94 4.17 30.27
C GLU A 292 13.17 3.26 30.50
N THR A 293 13.03 2.01 30.14
CA THR A 293 14.09 0.99 30.26
C THR A 293 14.07 0.05 29.05
N GLY A 294 15.08 -0.79 28.91
CA GLY A 294 15.10 -1.82 27.86
C GLY A 294 15.02 -1.26 26.44
N VAL A 295 15.57 -0.06 26.23
CA VAL A 295 15.54 0.61 24.92
C VAL A 295 16.44 -0.12 23.94
N VAL A 296 15.85 -0.62 22.86
CA VAL A 296 16.56 -1.16 21.70
C VAL A 296 16.22 -0.28 20.50
N ALA A 297 17.24 0.31 19.88
CA ALA A 297 17.05 1.09 18.67
C ALA A 297 16.76 0.17 17.48
N ALA A 298 15.84 0.60 16.61
CA ALA A 298 15.61 -0.09 15.35
C ALA A 298 16.85 0.00 14.46
N VAL A 299 17.21 -1.13 13.84
CA VAL A 299 18.23 -1.17 12.80
C VAL A 299 17.58 -1.65 11.52
N LYS A 300 17.50 -0.76 10.54
CA LYS A 300 16.91 -1.04 9.22
C LYS A 300 17.82 -1.94 8.39
N SER A 301 17.24 -2.55 7.37
CA SER A 301 18.00 -3.29 6.37
C SER A 301 18.98 -2.37 5.67
N GLY A 302 20.23 -2.82 5.56
CA GLY A 302 21.24 -2.16 4.73
C GLY A 302 21.14 -2.54 3.26
N ALA A 303 22.25 -2.39 2.51
CA ALA A 303 22.36 -2.89 1.15
C ALA A 303 22.16 -4.41 1.10
N LEU A 304 21.69 -4.91 -0.04
CA LEU A 304 21.62 -6.35 -0.29
C LEU A 304 23.04 -6.96 -0.24
N ALA A 305 23.13 -8.14 0.31
CA ALA A 305 24.33 -8.93 0.20
C ALA A 305 24.60 -9.34 -1.26
N ASP A 306 25.83 -9.71 -1.56
CA ASP A 306 26.18 -10.21 -2.89
C ASP A 306 25.40 -11.50 -3.18
N ASN A 307 24.89 -11.60 -4.38
CA ASN A 307 24.07 -12.73 -4.86
C ASN A 307 22.75 -12.95 -4.11
N GLU A 308 22.32 -12.03 -3.27
CA GLU A 308 21.14 -12.23 -2.42
C GLU A 308 19.85 -12.30 -3.21
N THR A 309 19.72 -11.49 -4.27
CA THR A 309 18.50 -11.54 -5.11
C THR A 309 18.35 -12.87 -5.81
N ASP A 310 19.44 -13.44 -6.31
CA ASP A 310 19.43 -14.75 -6.97
C ASP A 310 18.98 -15.85 -6.00
N LYS A 311 19.56 -15.91 -4.80
CA LYS A 311 19.14 -16.84 -3.73
C LYS A 311 17.68 -16.63 -3.31
N THR A 312 17.25 -15.37 -3.25
CA THR A 312 15.86 -15.04 -2.89
C THR A 312 14.89 -15.56 -3.93
N LEU A 313 15.17 -15.35 -5.22
CA LEU A 313 14.30 -15.82 -6.31
C LEU A 313 14.25 -17.35 -6.37
N GLU A 314 15.40 -18.02 -6.20
CA GLU A 314 15.48 -19.49 -6.08
C GLU A 314 14.63 -19.99 -4.90
N SER A 315 14.79 -19.40 -3.71
CA SER A 315 13.99 -19.77 -2.53
C SER A 315 12.50 -19.48 -2.70
N MET A 316 12.14 -18.45 -3.48
CA MET A 316 10.74 -18.17 -3.81
C MET A 316 10.17 -19.24 -4.73
N LEU A 317 10.95 -19.79 -5.68
CA LEU A 317 10.52 -20.90 -6.52
C LEU A 317 10.38 -22.20 -5.72
N ASP A 318 11.28 -22.44 -4.78
CA ASP A 318 11.18 -23.60 -3.86
C ASP A 318 9.94 -23.53 -2.96
N ALA A 319 9.48 -22.32 -2.64
CA ALA A 319 8.27 -22.07 -1.84
C ALA A 319 6.97 -22.15 -2.64
N VAL A 320 7.04 -22.38 -3.96
CA VAL A 320 5.87 -22.49 -4.84
C VAL A 320 5.07 -23.75 -4.50
N THR A 321 3.77 -23.59 -4.28
CA THR A 321 2.88 -24.73 -4.05
C THR A 321 2.59 -25.52 -5.34
N PRO A 322 2.26 -26.80 -5.29
CA PRO A 322 1.92 -27.57 -6.48
C PRO A 322 0.81 -26.94 -7.32
N GLU A 323 -0.17 -26.30 -6.66
CA GLU A 323 -1.27 -25.61 -7.34
C GLU A 323 -0.77 -24.39 -8.14
N MET A 324 0.27 -23.70 -7.67
CA MET A 324 0.85 -22.55 -8.39
C MET A 324 1.51 -22.96 -9.70
N HIS A 325 2.11 -24.15 -9.78
CA HIS A 325 2.74 -24.66 -11.01
C HIS A 325 1.78 -24.87 -12.17
N GLU A 326 0.47 -24.97 -11.90
CA GLU A 326 -0.56 -25.08 -12.93
C GLU A 326 -0.89 -23.73 -13.58
N HIS A 327 -0.32 -22.63 -13.09
CA HIS A 327 -0.62 -21.26 -13.53
C HIS A 327 0.61 -20.52 -14.04
N ASP A 328 0.39 -19.49 -14.83
CA ASP A 328 1.44 -18.58 -15.28
C ASP A 328 1.95 -17.73 -14.11
N LEU A 329 3.17 -17.98 -13.67
CA LEU A 329 3.81 -17.24 -12.60
C LEU A 329 4.54 -16.01 -13.14
N THR A 330 4.51 -14.94 -12.36
CA THR A 330 5.22 -13.69 -12.69
C THR A 330 5.87 -13.11 -11.43
N PHE A 331 7.14 -12.76 -11.54
CA PHE A 331 7.86 -12.03 -10.52
C PHE A 331 7.61 -10.53 -10.62
N MET A 332 7.45 -9.87 -9.48
CA MET A 332 7.56 -8.42 -9.36
C MET A 332 8.60 -8.10 -8.31
N LEU A 333 9.55 -7.22 -8.61
CA LEU A 333 10.61 -6.87 -7.68
C LEU A 333 11.03 -5.40 -7.77
N THR A 334 11.70 -4.92 -6.73
CA THR A 334 12.26 -3.58 -6.68
C THR A 334 13.42 -3.42 -7.66
N ALA A 335 13.69 -2.20 -8.13
CA ALA A 335 14.81 -1.95 -9.04
C ALA A 335 16.17 -2.21 -8.37
N THR A 336 16.26 -2.04 -7.04
CA THR A 336 17.48 -2.36 -6.30
C THR A 336 17.78 -3.86 -6.34
N MET A 337 16.78 -4.73 -6.17
CA MET A 337 16.93 -6.18 -6.31
C MET A 337 17.32 -6.57 -7.74
N TRP A 338 16.66 -5.96 -8.73
CA TRP A 338 17.00 -6.19 -10.12
C TRP A 338 18.47 -5.86 -10.42
N ARG A 339 18.97 -4.72 -9.92
CA ARG A 339 20.40 -4.35 -10.10
C ARG A 339 21.34 -5.36 -9.44
N ASN A 340 21.00 -5.83 -8.22
CA ASN A 340 21.78 -6.86 -7.54
C ASN A 340 21.85 -8.15 -8.35
N LEU A 341 20.72 -8.60 -8.94
CA LEU A 341 20.70 -9.76 -9.83
C LEU A 341 21.58 -9.57 -11.06
N ILE A 342 21.50 -8.40 -11.72
CA ILE A 342 22.36 -8.10 -12.88
C ILE A 342 23.84 -8.08 -12.50
N HIS A 343 24.22 -7.58 -11.33
CA HIS A 343 25.59 -7.65 -10.84
C HIS A 343 26.03 -9.10 -10.63
N THR A 344 25.21 -9.91 -9.99
CA THR A 344 25.45 -11.36 -9.80
C THR A 344 25.70 -12.07 -11.13
N LEU A 345 24.86 -11.81 -12.14
CA LEU A 345 25.01 -12.43 -13.46
C LEU A 345 26.28 -11.97 -14.19
N LYS A 346 26.67 -10.71 -14.03
CA LYS A 346 27.94 -10.18 -14.58
C LYS A 346 29.15 -10.82 -13.91
N ASP A 347 29.16 -10.97 -12.60
CA ASP A 347 30.27 -11.55 -11.86
C ASP A 347 30.48 -13.03 -12.18
N ARG A 348 29.41 -13.76 -12.47
CA ARG A 348 29.46 -15.14 -12.96
C ARG A 348 29.93 -15.27 -14.42
N GLN A 349 30.15 -14.16 -15.15
CA GLN A 349 30.46 -14.12 -16.58
C GLN A 349 29.45 -14.85 -17.48
N THR A 350 28.30 -15.16 -16.96
CA THR A 350 27.19 -15.75 -17.66
C THR A 350 26.33 -14.63 -18.25
N ILE A 351 26.74 -14.08 -19.39
CA ILE A 351 25.89 -13.23 -20.21
C ILE A 351 24.88 -14.10 -20.98
N LEU A 352 24.28 -15.04 -20.35
CA LEU A 352 23.03 -15.61 -20.82
C LEU A 352 21.98 -14.62 -20.39
N GLY A 353 21.73 -13.63 -21.27
CA GLY A 353 20.56 -12.82 -21.10
C GLY A 353 19.35 -13.72 -21.09
N ASP A 354 18.83 -14.01 -19.91
CA ASP A 354 17.49 -14.57 -19.72
C ASP A 354 16.44 -13.54 -20.17
N ALA A 355 16.62 -13.01 -21.36
CA ALA A 355 15.68 -12.11 -21.98
C ALA A 355 14.97 -12.84 -23.10
N VAL A 356 13.80 -13.34 -22.79
CA VAL A 356 12.90 -13.88 -23.81
C VAL A 356 12.26 -12.71 -24.55
N MET A 357 12.28 -12.79 -25.88
CA MET A 357 11.55 -11.85 -26.73
C MET A 357 10.07 -12.21 -26.70
N LYS A 358 9.26 -11.46 -25.95
CA LYS A 358 7.80 -11.57 -25.99
C LYS A 358 7.26 -10.43 -26.86
N ASN A 359 6.59 -10.78 -27.96
CA ASN A 359 6.05 -9.81 -28.93
C ASN A 359 7.09 -8.81 -29.48
N GLY A 360 8.34 -9.23 -29.65
CA GLY A 360 9.42 -8.35 -30.13
C GLY A 360 10.08 -7.49 -29.04
N LEU A 361 9.59 -7.50 -27.81
CA LEU A 361 10.17 -6.81 -26.67
C LEU A 361 10.99 -7.78 -25.82
N LYS A 362 12.16 -7.33 -25.34
CA LYS A 362 12.95 -8.09 -24.36
C LYS A 362 12.28 -8.00 -23.00
N VAL A 363 11.70 -9.10 -22.52
CA VAL A 363 11.18 -9.22 -21.17
C VAL A 363 12.21 -9.95 -20.33
N PRO A 364 12.68 -9.36 -19.22
CA PRO A 364 13.58 -10.07 -18.32
C PRO A 364 12.87 -11.30 -17.75
N THR A 365 13.55 -12.44 -17.71
CA THR A 365 13.03 -13.68 -17.17
C THR A 365 14.02 -14.27 -16.17
N TYR A 366 13.52 -15.03 -15.22
CA TYR A 366 14.28 -15.86 -14.31
C TYR A 366 13.73 -17.29 -14.37
N GLU A 367 14.56 -18.24 -14.76
CA GLU A 367 14.15 -19.65 -14.99
C GLU A 367 12.91 -19.81 -15.89
N GLY A 368 12.76 -18.93 -16.87
CA GLY A 368 11.61 -18.94 -17.79
C GLY A 368 10.40 -18.14 -17.32
N PHE A 369 10.37 -17.69 -16.05
CA PHE A 369 9.29 -16.86 -15.53
C PHE A 369 9.57 -15.37 -15.79
N PRO A 370 8.58 -14.59 -16.25
CA PRO A 370 8.76 -13.17 -16.51
C PRO A 370 8.98 -12.37 -15.22
N ILE A 371 9.83 -11.35 -15.32
CA ILE A 371 10.11 -10.41 -14.23
C ILE A 371 9.56 -9.03 -14.60
N ILE A 372 8.77 -8.46 -13.72
CA ILE A 372 8.34 -7.07 -13.78
C ILE A 372 9.16 -6.28 -12.76
N VAL A 373 9.98 -5.34 -13.25
CA VAL A 373 10.78 -4.47 -12.39
C VAL A 373 9.99 -3.21 -12.08
N ARG A 374 9.87 -2.88 -10.79
CA ARG A 374 9.14 -1.70 -10.30
C ARG A 374 10.09 -0.67 -9.67
N PRO A 375 10.60 0.30 -10.47
CA PRO A 375 11.51 1.33 -9.96
C PRO A 375 10.87 2.28 -8.95
N ASP A 376 9.60 2.50 -9.08
CA ASP A 376 8.75 3.33 -8.22
C ASP A 376 8.62 2.76 -6.80
N TRP A 377 8.68 1.44 -6.62
CA TRP A 377 8.59 0.82 -5.30
C TRP A 377 9.71 1.29 -4.35
N ASP A 378 10.93 1.40 -4.84
CA ASP A 378 12.06 1.86 -4.01
C ASP A 378 11.78 3.25 -3.42
N LYS A 379 11.23 4.16 -4.23
CA LYS A 379 10.82 5.50 -3.80
C LYS A 379 9.68 5.44 -2.79
N TRP A 380 8.62 4.71 -3.10
CA TRP A 380 7.43 4.66 -2.25
C TRP A 380 7.67 3.95 -0.92
N ILE A 381 8.48 2.90 -0.89
CA ILE A 381 8.89 2.26 0.37
C ILE A 381 9.66 3.26 1.24
N SER A 382 10.53 4.08 0.64
CA SER A 382 11.28 5.10 1.38
C SER A 382 10.36 6.16 1.97
N VAL A 383 9.39 6.65 1.20
CA VAL A 383 8.48 7.74 1.60
C VAL A 383 7.37 7.23 2.53
N ALA A 384 6.61 6.23 2.12
CA ALA A 384 5.41 5.79 2.86
C ALA A 384 5.72 4.95 4.09
N GLN A 385 6.88 4.28 4.12
CA GLN A 385 7.23 3.30 5.14
C GLN A 385 8.60 3.57 5.78
N GLY A 386 9.16 4.76 5.54
CA GLY A 386 10.43 5.16 6.13
C GLY A 386 11.61 4.26 5.77
N GLY A 387 11.54 3.54 4.66
CA GLY A 387 12.58 2.60 4.23
C GLY A 387 12.63 1.29 5.02
N VAL A 388 11.57 0.96 5.75
CA VAL A 388 11.45 -0.33 6.45
C VAL A 388 11.21 -1.43 5.41
N LYS A 389 12.01 -2.50 5.45
CA LYS A 389 11.98 -3.58 4.46
C LYS A 389 12.05 -3.03 3.01
N PRO A 390 13.18 -2.39 2.63
CA PRO A 390 13.31 -1.71 1.34
C PRO A 390 13.33 -2.66 0.14
N HIS A 391 13.76 -3.90 0.36
CA HIS A 391 13.88 -4.92 -0.67
C HIS A 391 12.69 -5.87 -0.59
N ARG A 392 11.90 -5.94 -1.65
CA ARG A 392 10.71 -6.77 -1.71
C ARG A 392 10.56 -7.42 -3.06
N ALA A 393 10.14 -8.65 -3.04
CA ALA A 393 9.71 -9.36 -4.23
C ALA A 393 8.37 -10.04 -3.99
N LEU A 394 7.62 -10.19 -5.05
CA LEU A 394 6.32 -10.84 -5.11
C LEU A 394 6.34 -11.83 -6.27
N LEU A 395 5.94 -13.07 -6.04
CA LEU A 395 5.66 -14.06 -7.06
C LEU A 395 4.18 -14.43 -6.95
N THR A 396 3.45 -14.25 -8.04
CA THR A 396 2.02 -14.56 -8.07
C THR A 396 1.58 -14.95 -9.47
N THR A 397 0.37 -15.48 -9.57
CA THR A 397 -0.25 -15.85 -10.84
C THR A 397 -0.96 -14.64 -11.44
N SER A 398 -1.13 -14.65 -12.77
CA SER A 398 -1.99 -13.70 -13.45
C SER A 398 -3.42 -13.81 -12.89
N LYS A 399 -4.11 -12.66 -12.74
CA LYS A 399 -5.50 -12.56 -12.22
C LYS A 399 -5.69 -12.79 -10.72
N ASN A 400 -4.64 -13.05 -9.95
CA ASN A 400 -4.77 -13.16 -8.50
C ASN A 400 -4.96 -11.80 -7.82
N LEU A 401 -4.31 -10.77 -8.33
CA LEU A 401 -4.45 -9.40 -7.85
C LEU A 401 -5.71 -8.76 -8.45
N LEU A 402 -6.54 -8.17 -7.62
CA LEU A 402 -7.80 -7.58 -8.02
C LEU A 402 -7.86 -6.10 -7.62
N PHE A 403 -8.22 -5.28 -8.57
CA PHE A 403 -8.55 -3.88 -8.36
C PHE A 403 -10.05 -3.66 -8.60
N ALA A 404 -10.75 -3.19 -7.59
CA ALA A 404 -12.18 -2.94 -7.60
C ALA A 404 -12.46 -1.45 -7.74
N THR A 405 -13.35 -1.08 -8.64
CA THR A 405 -13.78 0.30 -8.85
C THR A 405 -15.28 0.36 -9.16
N ASP A 406 -15.90 1.49 -8.89
CA ASP A 406 -17.31 1.77 -9.25
C ASP A 406 -17.51 2.03 -10.75
N GLY A 407 -16.49 2.27 -11.44
CA GLY A 407 -16.01 2.43 -12.85
C GLY A 407 -16.96 2.72 -13.94
N THR A 408 -18.23 2.81 -14.01
CA THR A 408 -18.91 3.19 -15.25
C THR A 408 -20.15 4.06 -15.11
N SER A 409 -20.70 4.27 -13.92
CA SER A 409 -21.94 5.03 -13.82
C SER A 409 -21.93 6.25 -12.90
N ASP A 410 -21.12 6.30 -11.84
CA ASP A 410 -21.18 7.37 -10.84
C ASP A 410 -19.89 8.19 -10.65
N SER A 411 -18.72 7.63 -11.03
CA SER A 411 -17.41 8.31 -10.88
C SER A 411 -17.01 9.16 -12.11
N GLU A 412 -17.93 9.36 -13.03
CA GLU A 412 -17.64 9.89 -14.37
C GLU A 412 -17.63 11.42 -14.45
N MET A 413 -17.58 12.10 -13.32
CA MET A 413 -17.65 13.57 -13.36
C MET A 413 -16.27 14.19 -13.14
N ILE A 414 -15.60 14.57 -14.24
CA ILE A 414 -14.62 15.64 -14.17
C ILE A 414 -15.39 16.94 -14.02
N GLU A 415 -15.46 17.45 -12.81
CA GLU A 415 -16.02 18.76 -12.57
C GLU A 415 -14.93 19.81 -12.72
N THR A 416 -15.20 20.83 -13.53
CA THR A 416 -14.28 21.97 -13.63
C THR A 416 -15.07 23.25 -13.50
N TRP A 417 -14.61 24.15 -12.65
CA TRP A 417 -15.21 25.49 -12.49
C TRP A 417 -14.15 26.54 -12.18
N TYR A 418 -14.45 27.78 -12.56
CA TYR A 418 -13.59 28.91 -12.24
C TYR A 418 -14.10 29.60 -10.98
N ASN A 419 -13.25 29.73 -10.00
CA ASN A 419 -13.53 30.51 -8.80
C ASN A 419 -13.06 31.95 -8.99
N GLN A 420 -14.00 32.88 -9.15
CA GLN A 420 -13.72 34.29 -9.41
C GLN A 420 -13.06 34.98 -8.22
N GLU A 421 -13.39 34.60 -6.98
CA GLU A 421 -12.81 35.22 -5.77
C GLU A 421 -11.33 34.87 -5.62
N ALA A 422 -10.98 33.60 -5.85
CA ALA A 422 -9.61 33.13 -5.75
C ALA A 422 -8.82 33.29 -7.06
N GLN A 423 -9.48 33.66 -8.17
CA GLN A 423 -8.90 33.70 -9.52
C GLN A 423 -8.23 32.38 -9.92
N MET A 424 -8.82 31.25 -9.51
CA MET A 424 -8.30 29.90 -9.73
C MET A 424 -9.32 29.05 -10.46
N ARG A 425 -8.85 28.20 -11.35
CA ARG A 425 -9.65 27.12 -11.92
C ARG A 425 -9.50 25.88 -11.07
N ARG A 426 -10.61 25.26 -10.70
CA ARG A 426 -10.69 24.06 -9.87
C ARG A 426 -11.10 22.88 -10.70
N TYR A 427 -10.51 21.75 -10.36
CA TYR A 427 -10.72 20.46 -11.01
C TYR A 427 -10.98 19.41 -9.93
N ARG A 428 -12.02 18.60 -10.15
CA ARG A 428 -12.39 17.51 -9.27
C ARG A 428 -12.70 16.26 -10.09
N VAL A 429 -12.08 15.16 -9.73
CA VAL A 429 -12.44 13.82 -10.21
C VAL A 429 -12.74 12.97 -9.00
N GLN A 430 -13.90 12.34 -8.98
CA GLN A 430 -14.29 11.43 -7.91
C GLN A 430 -14.36 10.01 -8.46
N TYR A 431 -13.86 9.06 -7.71
CA TYR A 431 -13.93 7.64 -8.02
C TYR A 431 -13.97 6.81 -6.73
N LYS A 432 -14.35 5.54 -6.84
CA LYS A 432 -14.24 4.60 -5.72
C LYS A 432 -13.24 3.53 -6.07
N ALA A 433 -12.43 3.15 -5.10
CA ALA A 433 -11.39 2.16 -5.31
C ALA A 433 -11.16 1.28 -4.08
N GLN A 434 -10.73 0.05 -4.32
CA GLN A 434 -10.22 -0.88 -3.33
C GLN A 434 -9.38 -1.96 -4.01
N THR A 435 -8.40 -2.49 -3.29
CA THR A 435 -7.63 -3.64 -3.74
C THR A 435 -7.97 -4.88 -2.93
N ALA A 436 -7.85 -6.03 -3.55
CA ALA A 436 -7.95 -7.32 -2.91
C ALA A 436 -7.13 -8.34 -3.70
N TYR A 437 -6.91 -9.51 -3.15
CA TYR A 437 -6.40 -10.65 -3.89
C TYR A 437 -7.21 -11.90 -3.55
N LEU A 438 -7.35 -12.77 -4.55
CA LEU A 438 -8.33 -13.85 -4.47
C LEU A 438 -7.80 -15.08 -3.73
N HIS A 439 -6.57 -15.45 -4.01
CA HIS A 439 -5.97 -16.70 -3.57
C HIS A 439 -4.72 -16.46 -2.75
N LYS A 440 -4.81 -16.68 -1.44
CA LYS A 440 -3.69 -16.50 -0.52
C LYS A 440 -2.61 -17.57 -0.70
N GLU A 441 -3.00 -18.71 -1.16
CA GLU A 441 -2.12 -19.84 -1.46
C GLU A 441 -1.38 -19.72 -2.81
N LEU A 442 -1.78 -18.81 -3.69
CA LEU A 442 -1.15 -18.56 -4.98
C LEU A 442 -0.22 -17.33 -4.96
N ILE A 443 0.46 -17.11 -3.86
CA ILE A 443 1.35 -15.97 -3.68
C ILE A 443 2.56 -16.37 -2.86
N VAL A 444 3.75 -15.96 -3.30
CA VAL A 444 4.98 -16.06 -2.52
C VAL A 444 5.56 -14.67 -2.37
N LEU A 445 5.96 -14.34 -1.15
CA LEU A 445 6.40 -13.00 -0.77
C LEU A 445 7.84 -13.05 -0.27
N ALA A 446 8.64 -12.04 -0.58
CA ALA A 446 9.97 -11.90 -0.03
C ALA A 446 10.21 -10.51 0.56
N GLY A 447 10.83 -10.46 1.75
CA GLY A 447 11.25 -9.23 2.40
C GLY A 447 10.13 -8.40 3.03
N PHE A 448 9.04 -9.02 3.48
CA PHE A 448 7.91 -8.32 4.14
C PHE A 448 8.02 -8.34 5.66
N ILE A 449 8.29 -9.49 6.24
CA ILE A 449 8.44 -9.69 7.68
C ILE A 449 9.68 -10.56 7.93
N ASP A 450 10.23 -10.54 9.16
CA ASP A 450 11.27 -11.47 9.63
C ASP A 450 11.04 -11.82 11.08
#